data_33172a61ddd8a67e55b1c281e57bfbfc
#
_entry.id   33172a61ddd8a67e55b1c281e57bfbfc
#
_cell.length_a   1.000
_cell.length_b   1.000
_cell.length_c   1.000
_cell.angle_alpha   90.00
_cell.angle_beta   90.00
_cell.angle_gamma   90.00
#
_symmetry.space_group_name_H-M   'P 1'
#
loop_
_entity.id
_entity.type
_entity.pdbx_description
1 polymer ?
#
loop_
_entity_poly.entity_id
_entity_poly.type
_entity_poly.pdbx_seq_one_letter_code
_entity_poly.pdbx_strand_id
1 'polypeptide(L)'
;MALGDRLRTIAVTAIVTSIAWLAFGSGVIDGVGNLAVLHRTGDSGEGAGAALPRAGGQRLASPPPKTAAVPGGFLIPVAGVRGDQLNDTFTAARGGGTRLHDAIDIMAPRGTPVLAAASGRLEKIFTSEPGGLTLYVRSPDRQTITYYAHLHSYAPGLREGMEVRAGQPLGAVGSTGNADPAGPHLHFAILRTTPTASWGDPATAINPYPLLTGRRR
;
A
#
# COMPACT_ATOMS: atom_id res chain seq x y z
N MET A 1 -34.93 -9.50 47.27
CA MET A 1 -34.87 -8.37 46.33
C MET A 1 -33.62 -8.57 45.48
N ALA A 2 -33.78 -9.06 44.27
CA ALA A 2 -32.67 -9.37 43.37
C ALA A 2 -32.36 -8.14 42.52
N LEU A 3 -31.11 -7.68 42.59
CA LEU A 3 -30.61 -6.57 41.79
C LEU A 3 -30.19 -7.16 40.44
N GLY A 4 -30.93 -6.84 39.39
CA GLY A 4 -30.68 -7.35 38.03
C GLY A 4 -29.44 -6.74 37.42
N ASP A 5 -28.54 -7.65 37.09
CA ASP A 5 -27.28 -7.37 36.36
C ASP A 5 -27.62 -7.08 34.90
N ARG A 6 -27.52 -5.81 34.48
CA ARG A 6 -27.72 -5.44 33.09
C ARG A 6 -26.36 -5.53 32.36
N LEU A 7 -26.05 -6.72 31.87
CA LEU A 7 -25.02 -6.92 30.85
C LEU A 7 -25.40 -6.13 29.59
N ARG A 8 -24.75 -5.01 29.37
CA ARG A 8 -24.79 -4.31 28.07
C ARG A 8 -23.88 -5.05 27.11
N THR A 9 -24.47 -5.91 26.31
CA THR A 9 -23.82 -6.50 25.14
C THR A 9 -23.58 -5.37 24.14
N ILE A 10 -22.34 -4.93 24.00
CA ILE A 10 -21.93 -4.06 22.91
C ILE A 10 -21.83 -4.95 21.67
N ALA A 11 -22.82 -4.88 20.80
CA ALA A 11 -22.75 -5.48 19.48
C ALA A 11 -21.71 -4.72 18.67
N VAL A 12 -20.54 -5.34 18.47
CA VAL A 12 -19.55 -4.88 17.50
C VAL A 12 -20.12 -5.21 16.13
N THR A 13 -20.66 -4.19 15.46
CA THR A 13 -21.11 -4.31 14.08
C THR A 13 -19.87 -4.42 13.19
N ALA A 14 -19.52 -5.64 12.79
CA ALA A 14 -18.55 -5.86 11.74
C ALA A 14 -19.14 -5.31 10.44
N ILE A 15 -18.60 -4.20 9.94
CA ILE A 15 -18.96 -3.67 8.62
C ILE A 15 -18.24 -4.53 7.60
N VAL A 16 -18.96 -5.52 7.11
CA VAL A 16 -18.58 -6.28 5.92
C VAL A 16 -18.79 -5.37 4.73
N THR A 17 -17.73 -4.85 4.15
CA THR A 17 -17.78 -4.29 2.81
C THR A 17 -17.90 -5.45 1.84
N SER A 18 -19.14 -5.85 1.55
CA SER A 18 -19.46 -6.81 0.51
C SER A 18 -19.07 -6.22 -0.85
N ILE A 19 -17.93 -6.63 -1.40
CA ILE A 19 -17.63 -6.44 -2.81
C ILE A 19 -18.37 -7.54 -3.56
N ALA A 20 -19.53 -7.20 -4.09
CA ALA A 20 -20.25 -8.07 -5.01
C ALA A 20 -19.46 -8.17 -6.31
N TRP A 21 -18.88 -9.33 -6.57
CA TRP A 21 -18.34 -9.69 -7.86
C TRP A 21 -19.49 -10.02 -8.82
N LEU A 22 -19.81 -9.09 -9.70
CA LEU A 22 -20.57 -9.42 -10.91
C LEU A 22 -19.61 -10.01 -11.93
N ALA A 23 -19.68 -11.32 -12.08
CA ALA A 23 -19.07 -12.04 -13.18
C ALA A 23 -19.75 -11.61 -14.49
N PHE A 24 -19.04 -10.90 -15.36
CA PHE A 24 -19.44 -10.74 -16.75
C PHE A 24 -18.56 -11.59 -17.63
N GLY A 25 -19.27 -12.36 -18.44
CA GLY A 25 -18.86 -13.46 -19.24
C GLY A 25 -17.82 -13.16 -20.32
N SER A 26 -17.15 -14.23 -20.65
CA SER A 26 -16.33 -14.49 -21.80
C SER A 26 -17.00 -14.10 -23.13
N GLY A 27 -16.39 -13.19 -23.85
CA GLY A 27 -16.64 -12.96 -25.27
C GLY A 27 -15.38 -13.29 -26.04
N VAL A 28 -15.39 -14.47 -26.66
CA VAL A 28 -14.44 -14.89 -27.69
C VAL A 28 -14.75 -14.11 -28.96
N ILE A 29 -13.77 -13.45 -29.55
CA ILE A 29 -13.79 -13.04 -30.95
C ILE A 29 -12.48 -13.48 -31.62
N ASP A 30 -12.62 -14.54 -32.44
CA ASP A 30 -11.68 -14.92 -33.46
C ASP A 30 -11.64 -13.84 -34.54
N GLY A 31 -10.46 -13.44 -34.95
CA GLY A 31 -10.24 -12.54 -36.05
C GLY A 31 -8.92 -12.82 -36.73
N VAL A 32 -8.94 -13.73 -37.69
CA VAL A 32 -7.84 -14.08 -38.60
C VAL A 32 -7.55 -12.89 -39.51
N GLY A 33 -6.29 -12.50 -39.59
CA GLY A 33 -5.82 -11.47 -40.53
C GLY A 33 -4.37 -11.69 -40.89
N ASN A 34 -4.20 -12.54 -41.91
CA ASN A 34 -2.96 -12.87 -42.58
C ASN A 34 -2.51 -11.67 -43.45
N LEU A 35 -1.26 -11.18 -43.35
CA LEU A 35 -0.63 -10.50 -44.49
C LEU A 35 0.91 -10.53 -44.46
N ALA A 36 1.41 -11.30 -45.43
CA ALA A 36 2.55 -11.09 -46.32
C ALA A 36 3.93 -10.68 -45.77
N VAL A 37 4.78 -11.66 -45.88
CA VAL A 37 6.25 -11.61 -46.04
C VAL A 37 6.61 -10.82 -47.32
N LEU A 38 7.50 -9.83 -47.18
CA LEU A 38 8.30 -9.33 -48.30
C LEU A 38 9.80 -9.50 -47.93
N HIS A 39 10.38 -10.50 -48.56
CA HIS A 39 11.81 -10.62 -48.74
C HIS A 39 12.35 -9.48 -49.59
N ARG A 40 13.41 -8.83 -49.13
CA ARG A 40 14.32 -8.08 -50.00
C ARG A 40 15.75 -8.41 -49.64
N THR A 41 16.35 -9.06 -50.58
CA THR A 41 17.77 -9.43 -50.62
C THR A 41 18.65 -8.26 -51.07
N GLY A 42 19.85 -8.17 -50.44
CA GLY A 42 21.04 -7.60 -51.08
C GLY A 42 21.34 -6.16 -50.68
N ASP A 43 22.39 -5.88 -49.98
CA ASP A 43 23.68 -5.50 -50.55
C ASP A 43 24.76 -5.34 -49.46
N SER A 44 25.96 -5.75 -49.86
CA SER A 44 27.19 -5.72 -49.06
C SER A 44 27.76 -4.28 -49.04
N GLY A 45 28.13 -3.80 -47.87
CA GLY A 45 28.85 -2.54 -47.69
C GLY A 45 29.68 -2.57 -46.41
N GLU A 46 31.01 -2.82 -46.59
CA GLU A 46 32.04 -2.61 -45.58
C GLU A 46 32.08 -1.16 -45.13
N GLY A 47 32.29 -0.91 -43.86
CA GLY A 47 32.73 0.41 -43.44
C GLY A 47 32.54 0.77 -42.00
N ALA A 48 33.62 0.82 -41.28
CA ALA A 48 33.92 1.69 -40.13
C ALA A 48 33.29 1.36 -38.78
N GLY A 49 34.10 0.77 -37.89
CA GLY A 49 33.87 0.67 -36.46
C GLY A 49 33.59 2.01 -35.80
N ALA A 50 32.33 2.16 -35.36
CA ALA A 50 31.97 3.18 -34.40
C ALA A 50 31.88 2.52 -33.02
N ALA A 51 32.77 2.88 -32.12
CA ALA A 51 32.77 2.46 -30.73
C ALA A 51 31.45 2.86 -30.09
N LEU A 52 30.72 1.88 -29.54
CA LEU A 52 29.55 2.10 -28.71
C LEU A 52 29.94 2.90 -27.46
N PRO A 53 29.20 3.94 -27.07
CA PRO A 53 29.45 4.63 -25.81
C PRO A 53 29.19 3.65 -24.65
N ARG A 54 30.21 3.48 -23.81
CA ARG A 54 30.09 2.72 -22.56
C ARG A 54 28.93 3.31 -21.78
N ALA A 55 27.93 2.47 -21.48
CA ALA A 55 26.82 2.77 -20.59
C ALA A 55 27.38 3.37 -19.30
N GLY A 56 27.02 4.62 -19.05
CA GLY A 56 27.37 5.34 -17.83
C GLY A 56 26.86 4.54 -16.63
N GLY A 57 27.76 4.35 -15.65
CA GLY A 57 27.45 3.63 -14.43
C GLY A 57 26.16 4.16 -13.80
N GLN A 58 25.20 3.28 -13.60
CA GLN A 58 24.02 3.56 -12.79
C GLN A 58 24.54 4.01 -11.41
N ARG A 59 24.36 5.27 -11.11
CA ARG A 59 24.58 5.80 -9.78
C ARG A 59 23.67 5.03 -8.85
N LEU A 60 24.23 4.14 -8.02
CA LEU A 60 23.53 3.44 -6.96
C LEU A 60 22.75 4.51 -6.18
N ALA A 61 21.43 4.34 -6.14
CA ALA A 61 20.55 5.21 -5.38
C ALA A 61 21.10 5.30 -3.95
N SER A 62 21.24 6.51 -3.44
CA SER A 62 21.64 6.74 -2.05
C SER A 62 20.78 5.91 -1.11
N PRO A 63 21.35 5.32 -0.05
CA PRO A 63 20.54 4.57 0.91
C PRO A 63 19.43 5.47 1.45
N PRO A 64 18.21 4.94 1.65
CA PRO A 64 17.11 5.72 2.17
C PRO A 64 17.48 6.35 3.52
N PRO A 65 16.98 7.56 3.82
CA PRO A 65 17.26 8.22 5.08
C PRO A 65 16.86 7.29 6.23
N LYS A 66 17.73 7.19 7.25
CA LYS A 66 17.48 6.36 8.43
C LYS A 66 16.22 6.86 9.13
N THR A 67 15.12 6.13 8.95
CA THR A 67 13.89 6.36 9.70
C THR A 67 14.12 5.89 11.12
N ALA A 68 13.84 6.73 12.13
CA ALA A 68 14.01 6.36 13.53
C ALA A 68 13.05 5.20 13.87
N ALA A 69 13.60 4.11 14.38
CA ALA A 69 12.80 3.04 14.96
C ALA A 69 12.15 3.54 16.25
N VAL A 70 10.83 3.37 16.38
CA VAL A 70 10.10 3.71 17.61
C VAL A 70 9.85 2.46 18.47
N PRO A 71 9.71 2.60 19.80
CA PRO A 71 9.30 1.50 20.65
C PRO A 71 7.93 0.98 20.24
N GLY A 72 7.87 -0.24 19.73
CA GLY A 72 6.65 -0.86 19.20
C GLY A 72 6.88 -1.65 17.92
N GLY A 73 8.08 -1.57 17.34
CA GLY A 73 8.48 -2.37 16.18
C GLY A 73 8.00 -1.83 14.82
N PHE A 74 7.29 -0.69 14.78
CA PHE A 74 6.89 -0.05 13.54
C PHE A 74 7.68 1.24 13.28
N LEU A 75 8.04 1.48 12.02
CA LEU A 75 8.60 2.74 11.54
C LEU A 75 7.48 3.64 11.01
N ILE A 76 7.66 4.95 11.10
CA ILE A 76 6.77 5.89 10.39
C ILE A 76 6.93 5.64 8.88
N PRO A 77 5.84 5.29 8.17
CA PRO A 77 5.92 4.79 6.79
C PRO A 77 6.04 5.90 5.73
N VAL A 78 6.39 7.13 6.11
CA VAL A 78 6.63 8.24 5.18
C VAL A 78 7.98 8.86 5.48
N ALA A 79 8.83 8.92 4.47
CA ALA A 79 10.18 9.44 4.60
C ALA A 79 10.19 10.90 5.08
N GLY A 80 11.03 11.21 6.06
CA GLY A 80 11.20 12.57 6.60
C GLY A 80 10.11 13.02 7.58
N VAL A 81 9.01 12.27 7.76
CA VAL A 81 7.98 12.57 8.75
C VAL A 81 8.43 12.07 10.13
N ARG A 82 8.26 12.91 11.15
CA ARG A 82 8.57 12.60 12.55
C ARG A 82 7.29 12.38 13.36
N GLY A 83 7.40 11.70 14.50
CA GLY A 83 6.27 11.38 15.35
C GLY A 83 5.50 12.59 15.93
N ASP A 84 6.17 13.74 16.05
CA ASP A 84 5.55 14.99 16.49
C ASP A 84 4.70 15.67 15.39
N GLN A 85 4.85 15.26 14.16
CA GLN A 85 4.08 15.74 13.00
C GLN A 85 2.86 14.84 12.69
N LEU A 86 2.72 13.70 13.37
CA LEU A 86 1.57 12.83 13.20
C LEU A 86 0.36 13.33 13.99
N ASN A 87 -0.81 13.20 13.39
CA ASN A 87 -2.10 13.45 14.04
C ASN A 87 -2.81 12.11 14.26
N ASP A 88 -3.42 11.93 15.43
CA ASP A 88 -4.29 10.78 15.70
C ASP A 88 -5.65 11.01 15.05
N THR A 89 -5.78 10.60 13.81
CA THR A 89 -7.03 10.63 13.06
C THR A 89 -7.81 9.31 13.15
N PHE A 90 -7.31 8.33 13.92
CA PHE A 90 -8.02 7.07 14.17
C PHE A 90 -9.35 7.36 14.87
N THR A 91 -10.44 6.74 14.40
CA THR A 91 -11.82 7.01 14.81
C THR A 91 -12.38 8.40 14.44
N ALA A 92 -11.67 9.21 13.65
CA ALA A 92 -12.25 10.41 13.08
C ALA A 92 -13.48 10.07 12.21
N ALA A 93 -14.52 10.88 12.30
CA ALA A 93 -15.73 10.68 11.50
C ALA A 93 -15.45 10.87 10.00
N ARG A 94 -15.96 9.99 9.16
CA ARG A 94 -15.85 10.01 7.71
C ARG A 94 -17.24 9.89 7.07
N GLY A 95 -17.37 10.34 5.81
CA GLY A 95 -18.62 10.22 5.06
C GLY A 95 -19.82 10.87 5.76
N GLY A 96 -19.66 12.07 6.29
CA GLY A 96 -20.72 12.76 7.04
C GLY A 96 -21.06 12.11 8.39
N GLY A 97 -20.14 11.37 9.00
CA GLY A 97 -20.32 10.72 10.31
C GLY A 97 -20.84 9.28 10.23
N THR A 98 -21.04 8.75 9.02
CA THR A 98 -21.60 7.38 8.83
C THR A 98 -20.54 6.27 9.02
N ARG A 99 -19.25 6.60 9.02
CA ARG A 99 -18.15 5.65 9.16
C ARG A 99 -17.03 6.23 10.03
N LEU A 100 -16.36 5.40 10.78
CA LEU A 100 -15.14 5.76 11.49
C LEU A 100 -13.90 5.54 10.60
N HIS A 101 -12.86 6.32 10.85
CA HIS A 101 -11.58 6.19 10.19
C HIS A 101 -10.73 5.15 10.92
N ASP A 102 -10.61 3.96 10.32
CA ASP A 102 -9.87 2.82 10.89
C ASP A 102 -8.38 2.85 10.53
N ALA A 103 -7.80 4.05 10.45
CA ALA A 103 -6.43 4.33 10.01
C ALA A 103 -5.94 5.67 10.55
N ILE A 104 -4.73 6.06 10.19
CA ILE A 104 -4.27 7.46 10.29
C ILE A 104 -3.88 7.97 8.91
N ASP A 105 -4.09 9.29 8.72
CA ASP A 105 -3.64 9.99 7.52
C ASP A 105 -2.34 10.72 7.82
N ILE A 106 -1.28 10.35 7.10
CA ILE A 106 0.05 10.94 7.24
C ILE A 106 0.25 11.93 6.08
N MET A 107 0.11 13.21 6.37
CA MET A 107 0.24 14.28 5.39
C MET A 107 1.69 14.43 4.93
N ALA A 108 1.91 14.45 3.61
CA ALA A 108 3.21 14.72 3.02
C ALA A 108 3.03 15.14 1.55
N PRO A 109 3.98 15.87 0.96
CA PRO A 109 3.94 16.23 -0.44
C PRO A 109 3.82 15.00 -1.35
N ARG A 110 3.07 15.14 -2.46
CA ARG A 110 3.00 14.10 -3.49
C ARG A 110 4.41 13.70 -3.95
N GLY A 111 4.65 12.41 -4.09
CA GLY A 111 5.97 11.89 -4.48
C GLY A 111 6.91 11.61 -3.31
N THR A 112 6.57 11.99 -2.07
CA THR A 112 7.36 11.62 -0.89
C THR A 112 7.43 10.09 -0.78
N PRO A 113 8.63 9.49 -0.56
CA PRO A 113 8.75 8.04 -0.48
C PRO A 113 7.90 7.43 0.66
N VAL A 114 7.14 6.39 0.31
CA VAL A 114 6.44 5.53 1.26
C VAL A 114 7.29 4.30 1.54
N LEU A 115 7.47 3.99 2.81
CA LEU A 115 8.36 2.94 3.31
C LEU A 115 7.57 1.86 4.03
N ALA A 116 8.08 0.63 4.03
CA ALA A 116 7.51 -0.45 4.83
C ALA A 116 7.63 -0.10 6.32
N ALA A 117 6.50 -0.01 7.02
CA ALA A 117 6.46 0.28 8.46
C ALA A 117 7.10 -0.85 9.30
N ALA A 118 7.04 -2.08 8.81
CA ALA A 118 7.65 -3.27 9.42
C ALA A 118 8.10 -4.24 8.33
N SER A 119 8.97 -5.19 8.71
CA SER A 119 9.33 -6.30 7.82
C SER A 119 8.15 -7.26 7.67
N GLY A 120 8.04 -7.87 6.50
CA GLY A 120 6.96 -8.80 6.20
C GLY A 120 6.97 -9.26 4.75
N ARG A 121 5.85 -9.82 4.30
CA ARG A 121 5.64 -10.26 2.93
C ARG A 121 4.62 -9.36 2.24
N LEU A 122 4.95 -8.85 1.06
CA LEU A 122 4.00 -8.12 0.22
C LEU A 122 2.91 -9.10 -0.26
N GLU A 123 1.77 -9.07 0.40
CA GLU A 123 0.71 -10.03 0.17
C GLU A 123 -0.17 -9.66 -1.01
N LYS A 124 -0.44 -8.35 -1.17
CA LYS A 124 -1.31 -7.85 -2.24
C LYS A 124 -0.89 -6.49 -2.74
N ILE A 125 -0.91 -6.34 -4.06
CA ILE A 125 -0.89 -5.07 -4.81
C ILE A 125 -2.28 -4.90 -5.40
N PHE A 126 -2.99 -3.82 -5.04
CA PHE A 126 -4.40 -3.70 -5.41
C PHE A 126 -4.77 -2.26 -5.74
N THR A 127 -5.75 -2.10 -6.63
CA THR A 127 -6.35 -0.81 -6.94
C THR A 127 -7.84 -0.89 -6.68
N SER A 128 -8.35 0.06 -5.89
CA SER A 128 -9.78 0.17 -5.59
C SER A 128 -10.26 1.60 -5.78
N GLU A 129 -11.57 1.76 -5.97
CA GLU A 129 -12.19 3.09 -6.06
C GLU A 129 -11.91 3.94 -4.80
N PRO A 130 -12.13 3.45 -3.55
CA PRO A 130 -11.86 4.28 -2.38
C PRO A 130 -10.37 4.42 -2.06
N GLY A 131 -9.57 3.36 -2.17
CA GLY A 131 -8.18 3.38 -1.73
C GLY A 131 -7.18 3.86 -2.79
N GLY A 132 -7.57 3.91 -4.06
CA GLY A 132 -6.65 4.14 -5.17
C GLY A 132 -5.61 3.02 -5.28
N LEU A 133 -4.35 3.37 -5.51
CA LEU A 133 -3.24 2.42 -5.51
C LEU A 133 -2.90 2.02 -4.07
N THR A 134 -2.95 0.71 -3.78
CA THR A 134 -2.82 0.18 -2.42
C THR A 134 -1.86 -1.00 -2.33
N LEU A 135 -1.27 -1.18 -1.13
CA LEU A 135 -0.40 -2.30 -0.79
C LEU A 135 -0.80 -2.90 0.55
N TYR A 136 -0.68 -4.21 0.67
CA TYR A 136 -0.88 -4.99 1.89
C TYR A 136 0.38 -5.77 2.20
N VAL A 137 0.98 -5.52 3.35
CA VAL A 137 2.18 -6.24 3.81
C VAL A 137 1.82 -7.02 5.07
N ARG A 138 1.92 -8.33 5.00
CA ARG A 138 1.65 -9.23 6.11
C ARG A 138 2.90 -9.46 6.94
N SER A 139 2.76 -9.41 8.27
CA SER A 139 3.82 -9.73 9.22
C SER A 139 4.30 -11.19 9.10
N PRO A 140 5.54 -11.50 9.54
CA PRO A 140 6.08 -12.87 9.49
C PRO A 140 5.26 -13.88 10.29
N ASP A 141 4.68 -13.48 11.42
CA ASP A 141 3.78 -14.32 12.25
C ASP A 141 2.36 -14.45 11.66
N ARG A 142 2.09 -13.76 10.53
CA ARG A 142 0.82 -13.72 9.80
C ARG A 142 -0.38 -13.15 10.59
N GLN A 143 -0.16 -12.52 11.74
CA GLN A 143 -1.24 -11.99 12.59
C GLN A 143 -1.54 -10.51 12.36
N THR A 144 -0.72 -9.83 11.56
CA THR A 144 -0.88 -8.40 11.28
C THR A 144 -0.69 -8.11 9.80
N ILE A 145 -1.49 -7.18 9.28
CA ILE A 145 -1.31 -6.60 7.94
C ILE A 145 -1.12 -5.09 8.12
N THR A 146 -0.09 -4.52 7.49
CA THR A 146 0.02 -3.08 7.29
C THR A 146 -0.52 -2.72 5.91
N TYR A 147 -1.42 -1.73 5.87
CA TYR A 147 -2.11 -1.27 4.68
C TYR A 147 -1.69 0.15 4.34
N TYR A 148 -1.40 0.36 3.07
CA TYR A 148 -0.93 1.63 2.50
C TYR A 148 -1.84 2.01 1.34
N ALA A 149 -2.47 3.18 1.37
CA ALA A 149 -3.39 3.62 0.34
C ALA A 149 -3.13 5.04 -0.15
N HIS A 150 -3.87 5.45 -1.18
CA HIS A 150 -3.76 6.72 -1.90
C HIS A 150 -2.39 6.96 -2.53
N LEU A 151 -1.64 5.88 -2.84
CA LEU A 151 -0.31 5.98 -3.40
C LEU A 151 -0.33 6.67 -4.77
N HIS A 152 0.70 7.47 -5.06
CA HIS A 152 0.94 8.04 -6.38
C HIS A 152 1.48 6.98 -7.36
N SER A 153 2.39 6.14 -6.88
CA SER A 153 3.04 5.08 -7.66
C SER A 153 3.57 4.00 -6.72
N TYR A 154 3.77 2.82 -7.27
CA TYR A 154 4.53 1.76 -6.61
C TYR A 154 6.02 1.92 -6.84
N ALA A 155 6.86 1.45 -5.91
CA ALA A 155 8.29 1.35 -6.12
C ALA A 155 8.61 0.31 -7.21
N PRO A 156 9.66 0.55 -8.04
CA PRO A 156 10.03 -0.41 -9.07
C PRO A 156 10.35 -1.80 -8.52
N GLY A 157 9.95 -2.83 -9.24
CA GLY A 157 10.28 -4.23 -8.93
C GLY A 157 9.46 -4.87 -7.81
N LEU A 158 8.45 -4.16 -7.27
CA LEU A 158 7.51 -4.77 -6.33
C LEU A 158 6.68 -5.86 -7.03
N ARG A 159 6.51 -6.99 -6.35
CA ARG A 159 5.63 -8.08 -6.78
C ARG A 159 5.02 -8.77 -5.56
N GLU A 160 3.82 -9.26 -5.70
CA GLU A 160 3.16 -10.05 -4.67
C GLU A 160 4.02 -11.27 -4.29
N GLY A 161 4.02 -11.59 -3.03
CA GLY A 161 4.78 -12.70 -2.48
C GLY A 161 6.24 -12.40 -2.11
N MET A 162 6.80 -11.21 -2.46
CA MET A 162 8.16 -10.86 -2.08
C MET A 162 8.27 -10.48 -0.60
N GLU A 163 9.41 -10.79 -0.01
CA GLU A 163 9.76 -10.29 1.32
C GLU A 163 10.18 -8.82 1.23
N VAL A 164 9.70 -8.03 2.18
CA VAL A 164 10.07 -6.62 2.36
C VAL A 164 10.65 -6.40 3.75
N ARG A 165 11.62 -5.51 3.84
CA ARG A 165 12.25 -5.13 5.11
C ARG A 165 11.69 -3.80 5.61
N ALA A 166 11.60 -3.63 6.91
CA ALA A 166 11.27 -2.34 7.51
C ALA A 166 12.15 -1.23 6.92
N GLY A 167 11.55 -0.12 6.51
CA GLY A 167 12.22 1.00 5.85
C GLY A 167 12.46 0.81 4.34
N GLN A 168 12.12 -0.34 3.76
CA GLN A 168 12.22 -0.55 2.31
C GLN A 168 11.20 0.34 1.58
N PRO A 169 11.58 1.03 0.47
CA PRO A 169 10.64 1.78 -0.35
C PRO A 169 9.55 0.87 -0.94
N LEU A 170 8.30 1.27 -0.77
CA LEU A 170 7.11 0.60 -1.31
C LEU A 170 6.41 1.42 -2.40
N GLY A 171 6.58 2.76 -2.39
CA GLY A 171 5.90 3.64 -3.33
C GLY A 171 6.11 5.10 -2.98
N ALA A 172 5.19 5.92 -3.41
CA ALA A 172 5.20 7.35 -3.16
C ALA A 172 3.83 7.85 -2.71
N VAL A 173 3.81 8.85 -1.83
CA VAL A 173 2.59 9.54 -1.37
C VAL A 173 1.84 10.14 -2.56
N GLY A 174 0.54 9.99 -2.57
CA GLY A 174 -0.34 10.53 -3.60
C GLY A 174 -1.68 10.98 -3.05
N SER A 175 -2.67 10.94 -3.94
CA SER A 175 -4.08 11.20 -3.66
C SER A 175 -4.96 10.42 -4.63
N THR A 176 -4.57 9.18 -4.95
CA THR A 176 -5.40 8.29 -5.79
C THR A 176 -6.60 7.77 -5.02
N GLY A 177 -7.61 7.27 -5.72
CA GLY A 177 -8.87 6.88 -5.10
C GLY A 177 -9.73 8.08 -4.73
N ASN A 178 -10.34 8.04 -3.55
CA ASN A 178 -11.23 9.10 -3.07
C ASN A 178 -10.53 10.18 -2.22
N ALA A 179 -9.19 10.20 -2.19
CA ALA A 179 -8.46 11.24 -1.46
C ALA A 179 -8.54 12.59 -2.20
N ASP A 180 -8.56 13.68 -1.41
CA ASP A 180 -8.55 15.04 -1.96
C ASP A 180 -7.23 15.29 -2.73
N PRO A 181 -7.29 15.64 -4.03
CA PRO A 181 -6.10 15.99 -4.81
C PRO A 181 -5.27 17.13 -4.22
N ALA A 182 -5.89 18.04 -3.49
CA ALA A 182 -5.24 19.17 -2.82
C ALA A 182 -4.57 18.80 -1.51
N GLY A 183 -4.90 17.63 -0.93
CA GLY A 183 -4.37 17.13 0.33
C GLY A 183 -3.65 15.78 0.19
N PRO A 184 -2.51 15.69 -0.52
CA PRO A 184 -1.79 14.42 -0.66
C PRO A 184 -1.39 13.86 0.72
N HIS A 185 -1.64 12.57 0.93
CA HIS A 185 -1.33 11.88 2.17
C HIS A 185 -1.17 10.37 1.95
N LEU A 186 -0.53 9.72 2.89
CA LEU A 186 -0.60 8.27 3.03
C LEU A 186 -1.72 7.92 4.02
N HIS A 187 -2.74 7.20 3.58
CA HIS A 187 -3.68 6.52 4.46
C HIS A 187 -3.05 5.21 4.92
N PHE A 188 -2.78 5.12 6.22
CA PHE A 188 -2.04 3.99 6.81
C PHE A 188 -2.85 3.29 7.89
N ALA A 189 -3.08 1.99 7.74
CA ALA A 189 -3.74 1.16 8.73
C ALA A 189 -2.87 -0.01 9.20
N ILE A 190 -3.11 -0.45 10.44
CA ILE A 190 -2.59 -1.70 10.99
C ILE A 190 -3.80 -2.57 11.32
N LEU A 191 -3.86 -3.75 10.71
CA LEU A 191 -4.99 -4.65 10.80
C LEU A 191 -4.57 -5.93 11.53
N ARG A 192 -5.24 -6.27 12.63
CA ARG A 192 -5.09 -7.57 13.29
C ARG A 192 -5.93 -8.59 12.55
N THR A 193 -5.34 -9.72 12.25
CA THR A 193 -5.94 -10.80 11.49
C THR A 193 -5.56 -12.16 12.08
N THR A 194 -5.88 -13.26 11.42
CA THR A 194 -5.46 -14.60 11.81
C THR A 194 -4.45 -15.18 10.80
N PRO A 195 -3.62 -16.15 11.19
CA PRO A 195 -2.62 -16.73 10.30
C PRO A 195 -3.19 -17.39 9.05
N THR A 196 -4.44 -17.82 9.08
CA THR A 196 -5.15 -18.50 7.98
C THR A 196 -5.98 -17.56 7.11
N ALA A 197 -6.23 -16.33 7.59
CA ALA A 197 -7.03 -15.35 6.85
C ALA A 197 -6.30 -14.86 5.60
N SER A 198 -7.04 -14.56 4.55
CA SER A 198 -6.57 -13.88 3.35
C SER A 198 -6.50 -12.36 3.56
N TRP A 199 -5.84 -11.65 2.65
CA TRP A 199 -5.71 -10.19 2.74
C TRP A 199 -7.03 -9.41 2.73
N GLY A 200 -8.06 -9.97 2.10
CA GLY A 200 -9.40 -9.37 1.98
C GLY A 200 -10.40 -9.85 3.02
N ASP A 201 -10.01 -10.76 3.91
CA ASP A 201 -10.89 -11.24 4.97
C ASP A 201 -11.10 -10.18 6.06
N PRO A 202 -12.20 -10.24 6.82
CA PRO A 202 -12.44 -9.32 7.91
C PRO A 202 -11.27 -9.29 8.91
N ALA A 203 -10.84 -8.08 9.26
CA ALA A 203 -9.76 -7.84 10.19
C ALA A 203 -10.12 -6.69 11.15
N THR A 204 -9.46 -6.63 12.31
CA THR A 204 -9.68 -5.57 13.30
C THR A 204 -8.62 -4.49 13.16
N ALA A 205 -9.04 -3.26 12.90
CA ALA A 205 -8.11 -2.13 12.87
C ALA A 205 -7.54 -1.84 14.27
N ILE A 206 -6.24 -1.58 14.31
CA ILE A 206 -5.49 -1.16 15.49
C ILE A 206 -5.04 0.27 15.26
N ASN A 207 -5.24 1.16 16.25
CA ASN A 207 -4.77 2.54 16.13
C ASN A 207 -3.24 2.57 15.88
N PRO A 208 -2.77 3.05 14.71
CA PRO A 208 -1.35 3.12 14.41
C PRO A 208 -0.61 4.21 15.21
N TYR A 209 -1.31 5.28 15.63
CA TYR A 209 -0.68 6.46 16.22
C TYR A 209 0.21 6.17 17.42
N PRO A 210 -0.25 5.45 18.48
CA PRO A 210 0.61 5.12 19.62
C PRO A 210 1.77 4.19 19.25
N LEU A 211 1.58 3.32 18.25
CA LEU A 211 2.61 2.39 17.78
C LEU A 211 3.73 3.09 17.00
N LEU A 212 3.40 4.18 16.29
CA LEU A 212 4.35 4.97 15.51
C LEU A 212 5.03 6.07 16.32
N THR A 213 4.40 6.57 17.38
CA THR A 213 4.93 7.68 18.19
C THR A 213 5.56 7.25 19.49
N GLY A 214 5.33 6.01 19.94
CA GLY A 214 5.70 5.53 21.27
C GLY A 214 4.89 6.17 22.42
N ARG A 215 3.88 6.98 22.09
CA ARG A 215 3.02 7.65 23.07
C ARG A 215 1.87 6.73 23.45
N ARG A 216 1.83 6.31 24.70
CA ARG A 216 0.63 5.66 25.27
C ARG A 216 -0.38 6.77 25.63
N ARG A 217 -1.66 6.55 25.33
CA ARG A 217 -2.75 7.37 25.89
C ARG A 217 -2.90 7.08 27.36
#